data_3fd2546d3e592abf17100288290145a6
#
_entry.id   3fd2546d3e592abf17100288290145a6
#
_cell.length_a   1.000
_cell.length_b   1.000
_cell.length_c   1.000
_cell.angle_alpha   90.00
_cell.angle_beta   90.00
_cell.angle_gamma   90.00
#
_symmetry.space_group_name_H-M   'P 1'
#
loop_
_entity.id
_entity.type
_entity.pdbx_description
1 polymer ?
#
loop_
_entity_poly.entity_id
_entity_poly.type
_entity_poly.pdbx_seq_one_letter_code
_entity_poly.pdbx_strand_id
1 'polypeptide(L)'
;ADFLIPAVEDRTVTYAARRLAAVYVDEVSLESQLTRNITLFELLSIANVDDLDLGKRWKQSKVYKTMAAPLGVKSKNEIVSLDISDKGKAHGPHGLVAGTTGSGKSEILQTYVLSMASLYHPYDVGFVIIDFKGGGMAKAFERLPHTVGIITNLDGAAVNRSLVSIQSEL
;
A
#
# COMPACT_ATOMS: atom_id res chain seq x y z
N ALA A 1 35.87 -21.04 0.54
CA ALA A 1 35.73 -21.74 1.81
C ALA A 1 34.64 -22.79 1.65
N ASP A 2 35.03 -24.06 1.58
CA ASP A 2 34.11 -25.18 1.45
C ASP A 2 33.42 -25.36 2.81
N PHE A 3 32.11 -25.18 2.82
CA PHE A 3 31.28 -25.52 3.97
C PHE A 3 31.06 -27.02 3.99
N LEU A 4 31.78 -27.74 4.87
CA LEU A 4 31.47 -29.12 5.20
C LEU A 4 30.19 -29.17 6.00
N ILE A 5 29.11 -29.65 5.36
CA ILE A 5 27.88 -30.01 6.06
C ILE A 5 28.18 -31.31 6.83
N PRO A 6 28.11 -31.34 8.15
CA PRO A 6 28.31 -32.58 8.89
C PRO A 6 27.23 -33.60 8.51
N ALA A 7 27.65 -34.83 8.19
CA ALA A 7 26.75 -35.93 7.92
C ALA A 7 25.91 -36.21 9.19
N VAL A 8 24.61 -36.04 9.08
CA VAL A 8 23.69 -36.34 10.17
C VAL A 8 23.28 -37.82 10.03
N GLU A 9 23.44 -38.59 11.11
CA GLU A 9 23.05 -40.01 11.10
C GLU A 9 21.52 -40.15 10.89
N ASP A 10 21.12 -41.13 10.08
CA ASP A 10 19.70 -41.42 9.78
C ASP A 10 18.82 -41.63 11.01
N ARG A 11 19.39 -42.13 12.09
CA ARG A 11 18.70 -42.29 13.39
C ARG A 11 18.34 -40.94 14.01
N THR A 12 19.22 -39.95 13.89
CA THR A 12 18.98 -38.59 14.42
C THR A 12 17.92 -37.88 13.60
N VAL A 13 17.93 -38.04 12.28
CA VAL A 13 16.92 -37.49 11.37
C VAL A 13 15.56 -38.10 11.65
N THR A 14 15.48 -39.44 11.78
CA THR A 14 14.24 -40.16 12.07
C THR A 14 13.68 -39.81 13.45
N TYR A 15 14.54 -39.65 14.45
CA TYR A 15 14.14 -39.24 15.79
C TYR A 15 13.59 -37.80 15.80
N ALA A 16 14.28 -36.87 15.14
CA ALA A 16 13.84 -35.49 15.02
C ALA A 16 12.52 -35.40 14.24
N ALA A 17 12.40 -36.12 13.12
CA ALA A 17 11.17 -36.15 12.34
C ALA A 17 9.98 -36.70 13.12
N ARG A 18 10.15 -37.75 13.92
CA ARG A 18 9.08 -38.30 14.79
C ARG A 18 8.66 -37.35 15.90
N ARG A 19 9.60 -36.57 16.44
CA ARG A 19 9.28 -35.56 17.46
C ARG A 19 8.59 -34.32 16.86
N LEU A 20 9.01 -33.92 15.66
CA LEU A 20 8.42 -32.78 14.96
C LEU A 20 7.07 -33.13 14.31
N ALA A 21 6.84 -34.37 13.98
CA ALA A 21 5.55 -34.82 13.40
C ALA A 21 4.35 -34.63 14.34
N ALA A 22 4.57 -34.50 15.65
CA ALA A 22 3.53 -34.19 16.63
C ALA A 22 3.36 -32.67 16.87
N VAL A 23 4.25 -31.84 16.28
CA VAL A 23 4.15 -30.38 16.37
C VAL A 23 3.24 -29.93 15.24
N TYR A 24 1.97 -29.77 15.55
CA TYR A 24 1.00 -29.17 14.64
C TYR A 24 1.24 -27.67 14.62
N VAL A 25 1.83 -27.16 13.57
CA VAL A 25 1.89 -25.71 13.34
C VAL A 25 0.54 -25.35 12.72
N ASP A 26 -0.33 -24.76 13.51
CA ASP A 26 -1.64 -24.31 13.06
C ASP A 26 -1.50 -23.05 12.19
N GLU A 27 -1.02 -23.25 10.96
CA GLU A 27 -1.03 -22.19 9.94
C GLU A 27 -2.47 -21.80 9.55
N VAL A 28 -3.43 -22.70 9.78
CA VAL A 28 -4.83 -22.48 9.43
C VAL A 28 -5.48 -21.40 10.31
N SER A 29 -4.99 -21.19 11.51
CA SER A 29 -5.55 -20.18 12.43
C SER A 29 -5.22 -18.74 12.03
N LEU A 30 -4.12 -18.50 11.31
CA LEU A 30 -3.77 -17.17 10.80
C LEU A 30 -4.54 -16.84 9.53
N GLU A 31 -4.70 -17.79 8.60
CA GLU A 31 -5.50 -17.59 7.39
C GLU A 31 -7.00 -17.43 7.66
N SER A 32 -7.53 -18.12 8.67
CA SER A 32 -8.94 -18.01 9.05
C SER A 32 -9.31 -16.71 9.74
N GLN A 33 -8.32 -15.91 10.17
CA GLN A 33 -8.52 -14.62 10.84
C GLN A 33 -8.36 -13.40 9.95
N LEU A 34 -7.85 -13.58 8.72
CA LEU A 34 -7.74 -12.51 7.75
C LEU A 34 -8.97 -12.50 6.85
N THR A 35 -9.67 -11.38 6.80
CA THR A 35 -10.69 -11.13 5.80
C THR A 35 -10.05 -11.19 4.42
N ARG A 36 -10.46 -12.14 3.57
CA ARG A 36 -9.84 -12.37 2.25
C ARG A 36 -9.96 -11.17 1.32
N ASN A 37 -11.06 -10.45 1.43
CA ASN A 37 -11.32 -9.23 0.66
C ASN A 37 -11.96 -8.21 1.58
N ILE A 38 -11.42 -6.99 1.58
CA ILE A 38 -12.02 -5.83 2.22
C ILE A 38 -12.17 -4.73 1.18
N THR A 39 -13.33 -4.12 1.14
CA THR A 39 -13.60 -3.01 0.24
C THR A 39 -13.11 -1.68 0.82
N LEU A 40 -12.86 -0.69 -0.05
CA LEU A 40 -12.55 0.66 0.40
C LEU A 40 -13.68 1.25 1.26
N PHE A 41 -14.93 0.90 0.98
CA PHE A 41 -16.08 1.37 1.75
C PHE A 41 -16.02 0.85 3.20
N GLU A 42 -15.69 -0.42 3.37
CA GLU A 42 -15.48 -1.00 4.71
C GLU A 42 -14.30 -0.35 5.44
N LEU A 43 -13.19 -0.09 4.73
CA LEU A 43 -12.04 0.63 5.29
C LEU A 43 -12.39 2.05 5.75
N LEU A 44 -13.24 2.74 5.01
CA LEU A 44 -13.71 4.08 5.32
C LEU A 44 -14.92 4.09 6.25
N SER A 45 -15.44 2.92 6.63
CA SER A 45 -16.63 2.73 7.47
C SER A 45 -17.87 3.44 6.89
N ILE A 46 -18.11 3.23 5.59
CA ILE A 46 -19.28 3.74 4.85
C ILE A 46 -20.02 2.60 4.17
N ALA A 47 -21.32 2.72 4.03
CA ALA A 47 -22.12 1.72 3.32
C ALA A 47 -22.22 2.02 1.81
N ASN A 48 -22.29 3.29 1.45
CA ASN A 48 -22.46 3.75 0.07
C ASN A 48 -21.58 4.97 -0.22
N VAL A 49 -21.44 5.32 -1.50
CA VAL A 49 -20.72 6.53 -1.92
C VAL A 49 -21.39 7.80 -1.36
N ASP A 50 -22.72 7.80 -1.25
CA ASP A 50 -23.48 8.94 -0.73
C ASP A 50 -23.20 9.21 0.76
N ASP A 51 -22.75 8.19 1.51
CA ASP A 51 -22.33 8.32 2.91
C ASP A 51 -20.92 8.91 3.05
N LEU A 52 -20.22 9.08 1.92
CA LEU A 52 -18.89 9.67 1.87
C LEU A 52 -18.98 11.19 1.97
N ASP A 53 -19.17 11.70 3.17
CA ASP A 53 -19.17 13.15 3.44
C ASP A 53 -17.75 13.72 3.31
N LEU A 54 -17.32 13.97 2.06
CA LEU A 54 -16.00 14.51 1.76
C LEU A 54 -15.77 15.85 2.45
N GLY A 55 -16.78 16.72 2.44
CA GLY A 55 -16.66 18.05 3.04
C GLY A 55 -16.36 18.00 4.53
N LYS A 56 -16.98 17.07 5.26
CA LYS A 56 -16.71 16.84 6.68
C LYS A 56 -15.32 16.21 6.90
N ARG A 57 -14.98 15.18 6.13
CA ARG A 57 -13.69 14.48 6.24
C ARG A 57 -12.52 15.43 5.98
N TRP A 58 -12.56 16.24 4.93
CA TRP A 58 -11.52 17.22 4.59
C TRP A 58 -11.37 18.33 5.64
N LYS A 59 -12.47 18.70 6.30
CA LYS A 59 -12.39 19.66 7.43
C LYS A 59 -11.73 19.06 8.67
N GLN A 60 -11.95 17.78 8.92
CA GLN A 60 -11.46 17.07 10.10
C GLN A 60 -10.01 16.62 9.95
N SER A 61 -9.62 16.17 8.75
CA SER A 61 -8.26 15.69 8.47
C SER A 61 -7.33 16.85 8.14
N LYS A 62 -6.18 16.88 8.76
CA LYS A 62 -5.19 17.94 8.58
C LYS A 62 -3.79 17.36 8.38
N VAL A 63 -3.19 17.62 7.21
CA VAL A 63 -1.87 17.13 6.83
C VAL A 63 -0.76 17.53 7.80
N TYR A 64 -0.90 18.67 8.47
CA TYR A 64 0.07 19.10 9.48
C TYR A 64 0.01 18.26 10.77
N LYS A 65 -1.05 17.45 10.97
CA LYS A 65 -1.16 16.53 12.11
C LYS A 65 -0.71 15.13 11.74
N THR A 66 -1.20 14.61 10.62
CA THR A 66 -0.92 13.27 10.11
C THR A 66 -1.27 13.19 8.63
N MET A 67 -0.61 12.32 7.91
CA MET A 67 -0.95 11.93 6.53
C MET A 67 -1.33 10.43 6.47
N ALA A 68 -1.85 9.91 7.57
CA ALA A 68 -2.27 8.51 7.65
C ALA A 68 -3.51 8.26 6.78
N ALA A 69 -3.43 7.21 5.96
CA ALA A 69 -4.55 6.73 5.15
C ALA A 69 -4.67 5.21 5.28
N PRO A 70 -5.89 4.67 5.42
CA PRO A 70 -6.11 3.24 5.55
C PRO A 70 -5.74 2.51 4.26
N LEU A 71 -5.03 1.39 4.39
CA LEU A 71 -4.60 0.52 3.29
C LEU A 71 -5.30 -0.83 3.30
N GLY A 72 -5.70 -1.32 4.45
CA GLY A 72 -6.25 -2.65 4.61
C GLY A 72 -6.47 -2.98 6.08
N VAL A 73 -6.62 -4.26 6.36
CA VAL A 73 -6.78 -4.77 7.72
C VAL A 73 -5.77 -5.88 8.01
N LYS A 74 -5.39 -6.00 9.25
CA LYS A 74 -4.66 -7.16 9.78
C LYS A 74 -5.60 -8.06 10.58
N SER A 75 -5.06 -9.06 11.26
CA SER A 75 -5.86 -9.96 12.10
C SER A 75 -6.82 -9.20 13.00
N LYS A 76 -8.02 -9.76 13.24
CA LYS A 76 -9.10 -9.15 14.03
C LYS A 76 -9.69 -7.86 13.42
N ASN A 77 -9.61 -7.70 12.09
CA ASN A 77 -10.11 -6.52 11.37
C ASN A 77 -9.54 -5.17 11.85
N GLU A 78 -8.36 -5.18 12.45
CA GLU A 78 -7.69 -3.95 12.83
C GLU A 78 -7.17 -3.23 11.58
N ILE A 79 -7.55 -1.97 11.40
CA ILE A 79 -7.18 -1.17 10.23
C ILE A 79 -5.67 -0.90 10.24
N VAL A 80 -5.02 -1.18 9.13
CA VAL A 80 -3.64 -0.80 8.86
C VAL A 80 -3.64 0.46 8.02
N SER A 81 -3.01 1.51 8.54
CA SER A 81 -2.85 2.79 7.84
C SER A 81 -1.39 3.05 7.53
N LEU A 82 -1.14 3.69 6.40
CA LEU A 82 0.17 4.21 6.03
C LEU A 82 0.18 5.72 6.24
N ASP A 83 1.12 6.21 7.04
CA ASP A 83 1.36 7.63 7.27
C ASP A 83 2.69 8.02 6.63
N ILE A 84 2.65 8.83 5.58
CA ILE A 84 3.84 9.28 4.84
C ILE A 84 4.41 10.61 5.36
N SER A 85 3.93 11.09 6.50
CA SER A 85 4.53 12.27 7.11
C SER A 85 5.95 11.98 7.60
N ASP A 86 6.73 13.04 7.78
CA ASP A 86 8.09 12.99 8.33
C ASP A 86 8.11 13.08 9.87
N LYS A 87 6.94 12.98 10.51
CA LYS A 87 6.78 13.27 11.93
C LYS A 87 6.76 12.02 12.80
N GLY A 88 7.58 12.02 13.80
CA GLY A 88 7.51 11.16 14.97
C GLY A 88 7.40 9.65 14.69
N LYS A 89 6.21 9.09 14.81
CA LYS A 89 5.93 7.65 14.63
C LYS A 89 5.40 7.29 13.24
N ALA A 90 5.46 8.21 12.27
CA ALA A 90 5.06 7.95 10.89
C ALA A 90 6.03 7.02 10.16
N HIS A 91 5.61 6.52 8.99
CA HIS A 91 6.41 5.59 8.19
C HIS A 91 7.48 6.30 7.33
N GLY A 92 7.40 7.63 7.23
CA GLY A 92 8.30 8.45 6.42
C GLY A 92 7.77 8.73 5.02
N PRO A 93 8.37 9.76 4.33
CA PRO A 93 7.83 10.29 3.07
C PRO A 93 8.11 9.41 1.85
N HIS A 94 8.95 8.38 1.99
CA HIS A 94 9.35 7.51 0.88
C HIS A 94 8.89 6.07 1.10
N GLY A 95 8.45 5.42 0.03
CA GLY A 95 8.02 4.03 0.06
C GLY A 95 8.44 3.26 -1.19
N LEU A 96 8.66 1.97 -1.05
CA LEU A 96 8.91 1.06 -2.14
C LEU A 96 7.92 -0.11 -2.07
N VAL A 97 7.18 -0.34 -3.16
CA VAL A 97 6.27 -1.48 -3.29
C VAL A 97 6.87 -2.47 -4.29
N ALA A 98 7.24 -3.65 -3.81
CA ALA A 98 7.80 -4.71 -4.62
C ALA A 98 6.89 -5.95 -4.62
N GLY A 99 6.90 -6.67 -5.73
CA GLY A 99 6.12 -7.91 -5.89
C GLY A 99 6.08 -8.35 -7.35
N THR A 100 5.70 -9.60 -7.58
CA THR A 100 5.55 -10.19 -8.92
C THR A 100 4.36 -9.59 -9.68
N THR A 101 4.27 -9.86 -10.97
CA THR A 101 3.09 -9.50 -11.77
C THR A 101 1.85 -10.20 -11.20
N GLY A 102 0.74 -9.48 -11.06
CA GLY A 102 -0.49 -10.01 -10.47
C GLY A 102 -0.55 -10.03 -8.93
N SER A 103 0.50 -9.58 -8.24
CA SER A 103 0.54 -9.57 -6.75
C SER A 103 -0.27 -8.45 -6.08
N GLY A 104 -0.99 -7.62 -6.85
CA GLY A 104 -1.82 -6.54 -6.30
C GLY A 104 -1.10 -5.21 -6.06
N LYS A 105 0.13 -5.00 -6.59
CA LYS A 105 0.86 -3.72 -6.41
C LYS A 105 0.06 -2.49 -6.85
N SER A 106 -0.59 -2.57 -8.01
CA SER A 106 -1.41 -1.47 -8.51
C SER A 106 -2.66 -1.26 -7.66
N GLU A 107 -3.26 -2.33 -7.16
CA GLU A 107 -4.44 -2.27 -6.30
C GLU A 107 -4.15 -1.58 -4.96
N ILE A 108 -3.01 -1.90 -4.35
CA ILE A 108 -2.64 -1.25 -3.08
C ILE A 108 -2.33 0.24 -3.29
N LEU A 109 -1.70 0.62 -4.41
CA LEU A 109 -1.47 2.02 -4.75
C LEU A 109 -2.78 2.76 -5.04
N GLN A 110 -3.72 2.13 -5.75
CA GLN A 110 -5.05 2.71 -5.99
C GLN A 110 -5.81 2.91 -4.68
N THR A 111 -5.82 1.90 -3.82
CA THR A 111 -6.45 1.99 -2.50
C THR A 111 -5.86 3.15 -1.69
N TYR A 112 -4.54 3.31 -1.72
CA TYR A 112 -3.86 4.38 -1.01
C TYR A 112 -4.25 5.77 -1.53
N VAL A 113 -4.19 5.97 -2.87
CA VAL A 113 -4.57 7.23 -3.51
C VAL A 113 -6.03 7.60 -3.20
N LEU A 114 -6.96 6.63 -3.30
CA LEU A 114 -8.37 6.88 -3.01
C LEU A 114 -8.62 7.14 -1.51
N SER A 115 -7.91 6.44 -0.63
CA SER A 115 -7.99 6.69 0.81
C SER A 115 -7.52 8.08 1.18
N MET A 116 -6.36 8.50 0.64
CA MET A 116 -5.83 9.85 0.81
C MET A 116 -6.80 10.91 0.29
N ALA A 117 -7.30 10.74 -0.94
CA ALA A 117 -8.25 11.67 -1.55
C ALA A 117 -9.59 11.78 -0.80
N SER A 118 -10.01 10.69 -0.16
CA SER A 118 -11.22 10.66 0.66
C SER A 118 -11.05 11.38 1.99
N LEU A 119 -9.83 11.45 2.52
CA LEU A 119 -9.55 12.03 3.83
C LEU A 119 -9.03 13.45 3.77
N TYR A 120 -8.25 13.80 2.77
CA TYR A 120 -7.55 15.09 2.69
C TYR A 120 -8.05 15.94 1.52
N HIS A 121 -8.07 17.25 1.72
CA HIS A 121 -8.55 18.20 0.71
C HIS A 121 -7.57 18.30 -0.47
N PRO A 122 -8.04 18.49 -1.72
CA PRO A 122 -7.16 18.64 -2.89
C PRO A 122 -6.19 19.85 -2.83
N TYR A 123 -6.44 20.82 -1.96
CA TYR A 123 -5.48 21.91 -1.67
C TYR A 123 -4.38 21.50 -0.68
N ASP A 124 -4.59 20.42 0.06
CA ASP A 124 -3.63 19.93 1.06
C ASP A 124 -2.78 18.78 0.50
N VAL A 125 -3.33 17.99 -0.45
CA VAL A 125 -2.69 16.83 -1.05
C VAL A 125 -2.94 16.80 -2.54
N GLY A 126 -1.88 16.80 -3.33
CA GLY A 126 -1.93 16.60 -4.77
C GLY A 126 -1.13 15.38 -5.21
N PHE A 127 -1.56 14.73 -6.30
CA PHE A 127 -0.88 13.57 -6.87
C PHE A 127 -0.29 13.88 -8.24
N VAL A 128 0.97 13.54 -8.41
CA VAL A 128 1.61 13.39 -9.71
C VAL A 128 1.81 11.90 -9.93
N ILE A 129 1.17 11.35 -10.95
CA ILE A 129 1.17 9.91 -11.23
C ILE A 129 1.98 9.66 -12.49
N ILE A 130 3.02 8.84 -12.36
CA ILE A 130 3.89 8.45 -13.46
C ILE A 130 3.73 6.95 -13.69
N ASP A 131 3.09 6.56 -14.78
CA ASP A 131 2.79 5.16 -15.12
C ASP A 131 3.39 4.80 -16.48
N PHE A 132 4.56 4.18 -16.45
CA PHE A 132 5.30 3.75 -17.64
C PHE A 132 4.78 2.45 -18.26
N LYS A 133 3.84 1.77 -17.61
CA LYS A 133 3.36 0.46 -18.03
C LYS A 133 2.03 0.53 -18.81
N GLY A 134 1.78 1.61 -19.54
CA GLY A 134 0.59 1.74 -20.39
C GLY A 134 -0.57 2.52 -19.79
N GLY A 135 -0.38 3.17 -18.65
CA GLY A 135 -1.32 4.19 -18.13
C GLY A 135 -2.63 3.66 -17.56
N GLY A 136 -2.81 2.35 -17.42
CA GLY A 136 -4.06 1.77 -16.95
C GLY A 136 -4.45 2.21 -15.55
N MET A 137 -3.48 2.27 -14.64
CA MET A 137 -3.69 2.75 -13.29
C MET A 137 -3.88 4.27 -13.25
N ALA A 138 -3.02 5.00 -13.94
CA ALA A 138 -3.05 6.46 -13.94
C ALA A 138 -4.34 7.04 -14.52
N LYS A 139 -4.86 6.40 -15.57
CA LYS A 139 -6.11 6.82 -16.25
C LYS A 139 -7.33 6.79 -15.32
N ALA A 140 -7.37 5.88 -14.36
CA ALA A 140 -8.44 5.81 -13.38
C ALA A 140 -8.53 7.08 -12.51
N PHE A 141 -7.42 7.79 -12.34
CA PHE A 141 -7.34 8.99 -11.50
C PHE A 141 -7.36 10.32 -12.28
N GLU A 142 -7.47 10.28 -13.60
CA GLU A 142 -7.43 11.48 -14.45
C GLU A 142 -8.48 12.53 -14.03
N ARG A 143 -9.64 12.07 -13.58
CA ARG A 143 -10.76 12.93 -13.17
C ARG A 143 -10.80 13.28 -11.68
N LEU A 144 -9.83 12.79 -10.91
CA LEU A 144 -9.77 13.05 -9.48
C LEU A 144 -9.28 14.48 -9.23
N PRO A 145 -9.98 15.30 -8.41
CA PRO A 145 -9.59 16.69 -8.15
C PRO A 145 -8.18 16.86 -7.58
N HIS A 146 -7.64 15.81 -6.97
CA HIS A 146 -6.29 15.76 -6.41
C HIS A 146 -5.20 15.51 -7.44
N THR A 147 -5.56 15.13 -8.67
CA THR A 147 -4.57 14.81 -9.70
C THR A 147 -4.04 16.08 -10.35
N VAL A 148 -2.80 16.41 -10.05
CA VAL A 148 -2.08 17.57 -10.59
C VAL A 148 -1.46 17.26 -11.95
N GLY A 149 -1.02 16.01 -12.13
CA GLY A 149 -0.41 15.59 -13.40
C GLY A 149 -0.37 14.08 -13.57
N ILE A 150 -0.49 13.64 -14.82
CA ILE A 150 -0.35 12.23 -15.25
C ILE A 150 0.64 12.14 -16.39
N ILE A 151 1.60 11.22 -16.26
CA ILE A 151 2.60 10.92 -17.29
C ILE A 151 2.51 9.44 -17.61
N THR A 152 2.01 9.08 -18.78
CA THR A 152 1.77 7.67 -19.16
C THR A 152 2.61 7.20 -20.33
N ASN A 153 3.12 8.11 -21.14
CA ASN A 153 3.89 7.73 -22.32
C ASN A 153 5.18 8.55 -22.38
N LEU A 154 6.30 7.86 -22.47
CA LEU A 154 7.61 8.44 -22.32
C LEU A 154 8.23 8.73 -23.67
N ASP A 155 7.81 9.84 -24.22
CA ASP A 155 8.71 10.59 -25.06
C ASP A 155 9.83 11.13 -24.17
N GLY A 156 11.10 10.78 -24.43
CA GLY A 156 12.21 11.13 -23.55
C GLY A 156 12.31 12.62 -23.23
N ALA A 157 11.81 13.49 -24.14
CA ALA A 157 11.70 14.93 -23.92
C ALA A 157 10.63 15.31 -22.86
N ALA A 158 9.54 14.57 -22.76
CA ALA A 158 8.48 14.81 -21.77
C ALA A 158 8.94 14.41 -20.37
N VAL A 159 9.68 13.30 -20.26
CA VAL A 159 10.27 12.84 -18.98
C VAL A 159 11.22 13.89 -18.41
N ASN A 160 12.15 14.35 -19.23
CA ASN A 160 13.15 15.33 -18.79
C ASN A 160 12.48 16.63 -18.31
N ARG A 161 11.47 17.13 -19.02
CA ARG A 161 10.71 18.31 -18.59
C ARG A 161 10.00 18.09 -17.24
N SER A 162 9.39 16.92 -17.06
CA SER A 162 8.69 16.59 -15.82
C SER A 162 9.66 16.44 -14.64
N LEU A 163 10.82 15.83 -14.87
CA LEU A 163 11.88 15.72 -13.85
C LEU A 163 12.42 17.09 -13.45
N VAL A 164 12.67 17.98 -14.43
CA VAL A 164 13.11 19.35 -14.16
C VAL A 164 12.04 20.13 -13.39
N SER A 165 10.76 19.96 -13.74
CA SER A 165 9.66 20.60 -13.01
C SER A 165 9.57 20.10 -11.55
N ILE A 166 9.67 18.79 -11.31
CA ILE A 166 9.68 18.23 -9.96
C ILE A 166 10.90 18.71 -9.17
N GLN A 167 12.07 18.77 -9.81
CA GLN A 167 13.28 19.28 -9.15
C GLN A 167 13.19 20.76 -8.76
N SER A 168 12.38 21.54 -9.49
CA SER A 168 12.20 22.98 -9.17
C SER A 168 11.24 23.22 -8.01
N GLU A 169 10.46 22.22 -7.61
CA GLU A 169 9.49 22.27 -6.50
C GLU A 169 10.05 21.66 -5.19
N LEU A 170 11.17 20.94 -5.29
CA LEU A 170 11.89 20.34 -4.14
C LEU A 170 13.01 21.26 -3.65
#